data_fe6b16abe0791214285a7c4759820734
#
_entry.id   fe6b16abe0791214285a7c4759820734
#
_cell.length_a   1.000
_cell.length_b   1.000
_cell.length_c   1.000
_cell.angle_alpha   90.00
_cell.angle_beta   90.00
_cell.angle_gamma   90.00
#
_symmetry.space_group_name_H-M   'P 1'
#
loop_
_entity.id
_entity.type
_entity.pdbx_description
1 polymer ?
#
loop_
_entity_poly.entity_id
_entity_poly.type
_entity_poly.pdbx_seq_one_letter_code
_entity_poly.pdbx_strand_id
1 'polypeptide(L)'
;MVHELGHCFGLRHTNWKSRNESNAYDIYGTPDSDSYSVMNGGTAEYQWSGFSEGDKSAISYLYPRFFEGDFVNYPTEVKRFGVDVYMVRVVGNHPILKYEWGTTGMFLLASEGDAAKVIFGSPVTSELRAYVTTVYGETYCISREYATQTTIQRLVEN
;
A
#
# COMPACT_ATOMS: atom_id res chain seq x y z
N MET A 1 13.11 21.54 14.21
CA MET A 1 12.28 21.42 12.98
C MET A 1 11.55 20.07 12.85
N VAL A 2 12.21 18.90 13.05
CA VAL A 2 11.54 17.58 12.98
C VAL A 2 10.45 17.41 14.03
N HIS A 3 10.65 17.92 15.25
CA HIS A 3 9.68 17.93 16.34
C HIS A 3 8.36 18.62 15.93
N GLU A 4 8.46 19.84 15.41
CA GLU A 4 7.27 20.61 14.97
C GLU A 4 6.57 19.93 13.78
N LEU A 5 7.32 19.24 12.92
CA LEU A 5 6.73 18.43 11.85
C LEU A 5 5.87 17.29 12.42
N GLY A 6 6.32 16.66 13.52
CA GLY A 6 5.52 15.65 14.21
C GLY A 6 4.17 16.21 14.69
N HIS A 7 4.13 17.42 15.21
CA HIS A 7 2.87 18.07 15.58
C HIS A 7 1.96 18.33 14.37
N CYS A 8 2.53 18.64 13.20
CA CYS A 8 1.76 18.77 11.97
C CYS A 8 1.10 17.44 11.53
N PHE A 9 1.69 16.30 11.89
CA PHE A 9 1.09 14.98 11.72
C PHE A 9 0.13 14.56 12.82
N GLY A 10 -0.19 15.46 13.76
CA GLY A 10 -1.12 15.17 14.85
C GLY A 10 -0.48 14.46 16.05
N LEU A 11 0.83 14.24 16.04
CA LEU A 11 1.51 13.68 17.21
C LEU A 11 1.55 14.67 18.37
N ARG A 12 1.39 14.17 19.57
CA ARG A 12 1.61 14.88 20.82
C ARG A 12 2.92 14.41 21.48
N HIS A 13 3.31 15.07 22.56
CA HIS A 13 4.51 14.64 23.26
C HIS A 13 4.36 13.21 23.82
N THR A 14 5.38 12.38 23.68
CA THR A 14 5.37 11.00 24.20
C THR A 14 5.31 10.97 25.74
N ASN A 15 5.82 12.00 26.39
CA ASN A 15 5.78 12.18 27.84
C ASN A 15 4.64 13.09 28.31
N TRP A 16 3.55 13.17 27.56
CA TRP A 16 2.41 14.05 27.81
C TRP A 16 1.79 13.88 29.21
N LYS A 17 1.73 12.64 29.72
CA LYS A 17 1.20 12.34 31.05
C LYS A 17 1.99 13.04 32.14
N SER A 18 3.32 12.98 32.12
CA SER A 18 4.19 13.63 33.08
C SER A 18 4.23 15.16 32.95
N ARG A 19 3.84 15.67 31.80
CA ARG A 19 3.74 17.12 31.51
C ARG A 19 2.33 17.68 31.76
N ASN A 20 1.37 16.83 32.17
CA ASN A 20 -0.03 17.20 32.37
C ASN A 20 -0.65 17.90 31.15
N GLU A 21 -0.32 17.42 29.95
CA GLU A 21 -0.89 17.97 28.73
C GLU A 21 -2.31 17.43 28.51
N SER A 22 -3.23 18.35 28.22
CA SER A 22 -4.60 18.01 27.88
C SER A 22 -4.72 17.64 26.38
N ASN A 23 -5.76 16.90 26.02
CA ASN A 23 -6.05 16.53 24.64
C ASN A 23 -4.95 15.69 23.96
N ALA A 24 -4.27 14.85 24.73
CA ALA A 24 -3.36 13.83 24.25
C ALA A 24 -3.91 12.45 24.63
N TYR A 25 -3.67 11.46 23.77
CA TYR A 25 -4.14 10.09 23.95
C TYR A 25 -3.02 9.13 23.58
N ASP A 26 -2.99 7.97 24.26
CA ASP A 26 -2.06 6.91 23.90
C ASP A 26 -2.46 6.30 22.55
N ILE A 27 -1.48 6.08 21.69
CA ILE A 27 -1.66 5.43 20.41
C ILE A 27 -1.33 3.94 20.59
N TYR A 28 -2.21 3.06 20.16
CA TYR A 28 -2.01 1.63 20.28
C TYR A 28 -0.71 1.18 19.59
N GLY A 29 0.05 0.35 20.28
CA GLY A 29 1.33 -0.17 19.77
C GLY A 29 2.53 0.77 19.96
N THR A 30 2.34 1.90 20.66
CA THR A 30 3.44 2.77 21.05
C THR A 30 3.75 2.65 22.55
N PRO A 31 5.00 2.91 22.98
CA PRO A 31 5.35 2.92 24.40
C PRO A 31 4.69 4.11 25.13
N ASP A 32 4.42 3.93 26.41
CA ASP A 32 3.87 5.00 27.29
C ASP A 32 4.78 6.22 27.39
N SER A 33 6.06 6.06 27.15
CA SER A 33 7.06 7.10 27.09
C SER A 33 8.24 6.63 26.27
N ASP A 34 8.76 7.47 25.41
CA ASP A 34 9.91 7.18 24.55
C ASP A 34 10.93 8.30 24.63
N SER A 35 12.01 8.06 25.39
CA SER A 35 13.10 9.03 25.55
C SER A 35 13.92 9.23 24.27
N TYR A 36 13.80 8.35 23.30
CA TYR A 36 14.44 8.43 21.97
C TYR A 36 13.53 9.11 20.94
N SER A 37 12.30 9.40 21.30
CA SER A 37 11.37 10.09 20.41
C SER A 37 11.73 11.55 20.25
N VAL A 38 11.74 12.02 19.02
CA VAL A 38 11.78 13.44 18.70
C VAL A 38 10.57 14.19 19.28
N MET A 39 9.47 13.47 19.56
CA MET A 39 8.26 13.99 20.20
C MET A 39 8.32 13.97 21.74
N ASN A 40 9.48 13.71 22.33
CA ASN A 40 9.63 13.83 23.79
C ASN A 40 9.68 15.32 24.18
N GLY A 41 8.68 15.79 24.90
CA GLY A 41 8.57 17.21 25.28
C GLY A 41 9.72 17.66 26.17
N GLY A 42 10.25 18.84 25.89
CA GLY A 42 11.41 19.42 26.59
C GLY A 42 12.76 19.08 25.96
N THR A 43 12.78 18.41 24.81
CA THR A 43 14.00 17.97 24.13
C THR A 43 14.18 18.59 22.74
N ALA A 44 13.44 19.66 22.43
CA ALA A 44 13.46 20.30 21.11
C ALA A 44 14.85 20.86 20.70
N GLU A 45 15.73 21.14 21.68
CA GLU A 45 17.09 21.62 21.44
C GLU A 45 18.11 20.51 21.14
N TYR A 46 17.70 19.22 21.30
CA TYR A 46 18.59 18.09 21.01
C TYR A 46 18.77 17.90 19.51
N GLN A 47 19.91 17.37 19.14
CA GLN A 47 20.15 16.98 17.75
C GLN A 47 19.52 15.60 17.50
N TRP A 48 18.43 15.61 16.76
CA TRP A 48 17.70 14.39 16.39
C TRP A 48 18.06 13.95 14.98
N SER A 49 18.29 12.66 14.82
CA SER A 49 18.52 12.04 13.49
C SER A 49 17.24 11.74 12.73
N GLY A 50 16.07 11.85 13.37
CA GLY A 50 14.76 11.57 12.78
C GLY A 50 13.76 11.05 13.81
N PHE A 51 12.67 10.52 13.32
CA PHE A 51 11.63 9.89 14.14
C PHE A 51 12.11 8.56 14.73
N SER A 52 11.78 8.30 16.00
CA SER A 52 11.99 7.00 16.64
C SER A 52 11.09 5.91 16.04
N GLU A 53 11.32 4.64 16.40
CA GLU A 53 10.41 3.55 16.01
C GLU A 53 9.01 3.71 16.61
N GLY A 54 8.91 4.28 17.84
CA GLY A 54 7.62 4.65 18.44
C GLY A 54 6.90 5.72 17.64
N ASP A 55 7.58 6.79 17.22
CA ASP A 55 7.02 7.85 16.37
C ASP A 55 6.53 7.29 15.02
N LYS A 56 7.33 6.43 14.39
CA LYS A 56 6.97 5.78 13.11
C LYS A 56 5.75 4.88 13.27
N SER A 57 5.67 4.12 14.37
CA SER A 57 4.52 3.29 14.68
C SER A 57 3.26 4.13 14.89
N ALA A 58 3.38 5.26 15.60
CA ALA A 58 2.30 6.20 15.81
C ALA A 58 1.78 6.78 14.48
N ILE A 59 2.69 7.23 13.61
CA ILE A 59 2.33 7.74 12.28
C ILE A 59 1.63 6.67 11.45
N SER A 60 2.15 5.43 11.46
CA SER A 60 1.55 4.32 10.72
C SER A 60 0.16 3.93 11.23
N TYR A 61 -0.10 4.10 12.55
CA TYR A 61 -1.41 3.89 13.13
C TYR A 61 -2.41 5.00 12.73
N LEU A 62 -1.98 6.26 12.78
CA LEU A 62 -2.82 7.40 12.42
C LEU A 62 -3.08 7.49 10.92
N TYR A 63 -2.12 7.05 10.11
CA TYR A 63 -2.16 7.11 8.65
C TYR A 63 -1.89 5.72 8.07
N PRO A 64 -2.80 4.76 8.28
CA PRO A 64 -2.61 3.41 7.79
C PRO A 64 -2.50 3.42 6.26
N ARG A 65 -1.56 2.63 5.77
CA ARG A 65 -1.46 2.39 4.34
C ARG A 65 -2.62 1.51 3.91
N PHE A 66 -3.28 1.89 2.84
CA PHE A 66 -4.30 1.06 2.23
C PHE A 66 -4.05 0.91 0.74
N PHE A 67 -4.46 -0.21 0.22
CA PHE A 67 -4.36 -0.55 -1.19
C PHE A 67 -5.64 -1.28 -1.59
N GLU A 68 -6.31 -0.74 -2.59
CA GLU A 68 -7.43 -1.39 -3.26
C GLU A 68 -7.14 -1.43 -4.74
N GLY A 69 -7.45 -2.53 -5.40
CA GLY A 69 -7.25 -2.65 -6.82
C GLY A 69 -8.28 -3.58 -7.44
N ASP A 70 -8.72 -3.23 -8.63
CA ASP A 70 -9.64 -4.05 -9.40
C ASP A 70 -9.38 -3.90 -10.88
N PHE A 71 -9.76 -4.94 -11.64
CA PHE A 71 -9.80 -4.83 -13.08
C PHE A 71 -10.98 -3.96 -13.50
N VAL A 72 -10.70 -2.99 -14.35
CA VAL A 72 -11.69 -2.17 -15.04
C VAL A 72 -11.62 -2.47 -16.54
N ASN A 73 -12.71 -2.28 -17.27
CA ASN A 73 -12.77 -2.55 -18.71
C ASN A 73 -12.35 -4.00 -19.07
N TYR A 74 -13.05 -4.97 -18.55
CA TYR A 74 -12.85 -6.36 -18.91
C TYR A 74 -14.10 -6.90 -19.61
N PRO A 75 -13.96 -7.80 -20.61
CA PRO A 75 -15.10 -8.41 -21.27
C PRO A 75 -15.85 -9.33 -20.32
N THR A 76 -17.16 -9.31 -20.39
CA THR A 76 -18.04 -10.22 -19.64
C THR A 76 -18.06 -11.62 -20.27
N GLU A 77 -17.76 -11.71 -21.55
CA GLU A 77 -17.65 -12.96 -22.31
C GLU A 77 -16.33 -12.99 -23.05
N VAL A 78 -15.61 -14.10 -22.90
CA VAL A 78 -14.32 -14.30 -23.54
C VAL A 78 -14.43 -15.40 -24.59
N LYS A 79 -13.93 -15.13 -25.79
CA LYS A 79 -13.88 -16.10 -26.89
C LYS A 79 -12.47 -16.70 -26.98
N ARG A 80 -12.39 -17.99 -27.21
CA ARG A 80 -11.12 -18.66 -27.54
C ARG A 80 -10.46 -17.95 -28.74
N PHE A 81 -9.18 -17.63 -28.58
CA PHE A 81 -8.40 -16.79 -29.50
C PHE A 81 -8.91 -15.36 -29.69
N GLY A 82 -9.85 -14.90 -28.85
CA GLY A 82 -10.21 -13.51 -28.77
C GLY A 82 -9.06 -12.69 -28.21
N VAL A 83 -8.96 -11.45 -28.66
CA VAL A 83 -7.97 -10.49 -28.18
C VAL A 83 -8.69 -9.42 -27.41
N ASP A 84 -8.30 -9.24 -26.15
CA ASP A 84 -8.91 -8.27 -25.25
C ASP A 84 -7.87 -7.41 -24.54
N VAL A 85 -8.29 -6.23 -24.12
CA VAL A 85 -7.47 -5.31 -23.34
C VAL A 85 -8.06 -5.20 -21.93
N TYR A 86 -7.22 -5.45 -20.96
CA TYR A 86 -7.53 -5.31 -19.54
C TYR A 86 -6.81 -4.12 -18.96
N MET A 87 -7.46 -3.46 -18.06
CA MET A 87 -6.86 -2.37 -17.27
C MET A 87 -7.09 -2.63 -15.79
N VAL A 88 -6.13 -2.22 -14.97
CA VAL A 88 -6.23 -2.24 -13.51
C VAL A 88 -6.35 -0.81 -13.00
N ARG A 89 -7.34 -0.56 -12.18
CA ARG A 89 -7.42 0.66 -11.39
C ARG A 89 -6.99 0.36 -9.97
N VAL A 90 -6.05 1.14 -9.47
CA VAL A 90 -5.57 1.09 -8.10
C VAL A 90 -6.03 2.35 -7.37
N VAL A 91 -6.55 2.17 -6.17
CA VAL A 91 -6.89 3.25 -5.24
C VAL A 91 -6.12 2.98 -3.95
N GLY A 92 -5.40 3.98 -3.48
CA GLY A 92 -4.62 3.85 -2.26
C GLY A 92 -3.79 5.09 -1.99
N ASN A 93 -3.16 5.11 -0.84
CA ASN A 93 -2.21 6.15 -0.45
C ASN A 93 -0.74 5.77 -0.72
N HIS A 94 -0.53 4.82 -1.62
CA HIS A 94 0.78 4.35 -2.05
C HIS A 94 1.07 4.81 -3.48
N PRO A 95 2.08 5.66 -3.71
CA PRO A 95 2.55 5.91 -5.06
C PRO A 95 3.01 4.61 -5.73
N ILE A 96 2.60 4.41 -6.97
CA ILE A 96 2.93 3.21 -7.73
C ILE A 96 4.27 3.41 -8.42
N LEU A 97 5.16 2.42 -8.27
CA LEU A 97 6.47 2.40 -8.94
C LEU A 97 6.38 1.71 -10.30
N LYS A 98 5.73 0.55 -10.37
CA LYS A 98 5.62 -0.24 -11.61
C LYS A 98 4.42 -1.19 -11.60
N TYR A 99 4.06 -1.60 -12.82
CA TYR A 99 3.14 -2.70 -13.09
C TYR A 99 3.88 -3.80 -13.83
N GLU A 100 3.62 -5.05 -13.46
CA GLU A 100 4.08 -6.24 -14.17
C GLU A 100 2.90 -7.18 -14.38
N TRP A 101 2.85 -7.88 -15.50
CA TRP A 101 1.70 -8.69 -15.88
C TRP A 101 2.08 -10.16 -16.04
N GLY A 102 1.25 -11.03 -15.50
CA GLY A 102 1.37 -12.48 -15.63
C GLY A 102 0.09 -13.12 -16.15
N THR A 103 0.22 -14.20 -16.86
CA THR A 103 -0.92 -14.93 -17.44
C THR A 103 -0.79 -16.41 -17.22
N THR A 104 -1.94 -17.09 -17.04
CA THR A 104 -2.07 -18.54 -17.11
C THR A 104 -3.21 -18.85 -18.08
N GLY A 105 -3.01 -19.79 -19.01
CA GLY A 105 -4.03 -20.14 -20.04
C GLY A 105 -4.31 -19.03 -21.05
N MET A 106 -3.55 -17.95 -21.01
CA MET A 106 -3.58 -16.81 -21.94
C MET A 106 -2.18 -16.49 -22.40
N PHE A 107 -2.08 -15.73 -23.49
CA PHE A 107 -0.81 -15.20 -23.98
C PHE A 107 -0.82 -13.68 -23.87
N LEU A 108 0.16 -13.12 -23.18
CA LEU A 108 0.37 -11.68 -23.11
C LEU A 108 0.94 -11.21 -24.45
N LEU A 109 0.23 -10.34 -25.14
CA LEU A 109 0.67 -9.77 -26.41
C LEU A 109 1.45 -8.48 -26.22
N ALA A 110 1.00 -7.64 -25.28
CA ALA A 110 1.64 -6.39 -24.92
C ALA A 110 1.18 -5.96 -23.53
N SER A 111 1.99 -5.19 -22.84
CA SER A 111 1.58 -4.48 -21.61
C SER A 111 2.28 -3.13 -21.51
N GLU A 112 1.56 -2.14 -21.01
CA GLU A 112 2.08 -0.81 -20.75
C GLU A 112 1.38 -0.23 -19.51
N GLY A 113 2.14 0.05 -18.46
CA GLY A 113 1.60 0.55 -17.21
C GLY A 113 0.48 -0.33 -16.67
N ASP A 114 -0.66 0.27 -16.41
CA ASP A 114 -1.86 -0.34 -15.85
C ASP A 114 -2.69 -1.16 -16.86
N ALA A 115 -2.23 -1.31 -18.10
CA ALA A 115 -2.95 -1.99 -19.17
C ALA A 115 -2.18 -3.20 -19.72
N ALA A 116 -2.91 -4.26 -20.06
CA ALA A 116 -2.40 -5.44 -20.74
C ALA A 116 -3.34 -5.90 -21.87
N LYS A 117 -2.75 -6.28 -23.01
CA LYS A 117 -3.43 -6.89 -24.13
C LYS A 117 -3.12 -8.37 -24.16
N VAL A 118 -4.13 -9.20 -24.12
CA VAL A 118 -4.00 -10.67 -24.05
C VAL A 118 -4.82 -11.37 -25.12
N ILE A 119 -4.40 -12.58 -25.47
CA ILE A 119 -5.17 -13.51 -26.30
C ILE A 119 -5.48 -14.77 -25.48
N PHE A 120 -6.71 -15.22 -25.50
CA PHE A 120 -7.16 -16.36 -24.72
C PHE A 120 -6.83 -17.69 -25.43
N GLY A 121 -6.07 -18.53 -24.74
CA GLY A 121 -5.80 -19.91 -25.20
C GLY A 121 -6.89 -20.88 -24.74
N SER A 122 -7.25 -20.85 -23.45
CA SER A 122 -8.26 -21.71 -22.86
C SER A 122 -9.14 -20.90 -21.92
N PRO A 123 -10.45 -20.85 -22.15
CA PRO A 123 -11.35 -20.09 -21.28
C PRO A 123 -11.60 -20.72 -19.93
N VAL A 124 -11.27 -21.99 -19.72
CA VAL A 124 -11.64 -22.73 -18.49
C VAL A 124 -10.59 -22.59 -17.39
N THR A 125 -9.34 -22.30 -17.74
CA THR A 125 -8.21 -22.25 -16.79
C THR A 125 -7.38 -20.97 -16.95
N SER A 126 -8.00 -19.91 -17.46
CA SER A 126 -7.30 -18.68 -17.72
C SER A 126 -7.30 -17.77 -16.49
N GLU A 127 -6.15 -17.24 -16.16
CA GLU A 127 -5.98 -16.25 -15.10
C GLU A 127 -5.07 -15.13 -15.58
N LEU A 128 -5.48 -13.90 -15.32
CA LEU A 128 -4.69 -12.70 -15.54
C LEU A 128 -4.30 -12.12 -14.18
N ARG A 129 -3.01 -11.79 -14.05
CA ARG A 129 -2.45 -11.18 -12.84
C ARG A 129 -1.79 -9.85 -13.18
N ALA A 130 -2.08 -8.85 -12.39
CA ALA A 130 -1.35 -7.61 -12.37
C ALA A 130 -0.56 -7.52 -11.04
N TYR A 131 0.74 -7.44 -11.13
CA TYR A 131 1.62 -7.19 -9.99
C TYR A 131 1.90 -5.70 -9.93
N VAL A 132 1.44 -5.08 -8.87
CA VAL A 132 1.56 -3.63 -8.65
C VAL A 132 2.56 -3.40 -7.53
N THR A 133 3.71 -2.84 -7.87
CA THR A 133 4.75 -2.53 -6.90
C THR A 133 4.71 -1.05 -6.54
N THR A 134 4.66 -0.75 -5.25
CA THR A 134 4.70 0.62 -4.73
C THR A 134 6.13 1.13 -4.62
N VAL A 135 6.30 2.44 -4.48
CA VAL A 135 7.62 3.06 -4.21
C VAL A 135 8.24 2.60 -2.89
N TYR A 136 7.45 1.98 -2.01
CA TYR A 136 7.92 1.42 -0.74
C TYR A 136 8.39 -0.03 -0.85
N GLY A 137 8.39 -0.61 -2.07
CA GLY A 137 8.80 -2.00 -2.31
C GLY A 137 7.72 -3.04 -2.03
N GLU A 138 6.52 -2.63 -1.62
CA GLU A 138 5.40 -3.57 -1.43
C GLU A 138 4.83 -3.97 -2.78
N THR A 139 4.60 -5.27 -2.98
CA THR A 139 3.99 -5.80 -4.20
C THR A 139 2.64 -6.43 -3.88
N TYR A 140 1.63 -6.03 -4.62
CA TYR A 140 0.27 -6.55 -4.56
C TYR A 140 -0.04 -7.29 -5.86
N CYS A 141 -0.67 -8.46 -5.74
CA CYS A 141 -1.16 -9.21 -6.88
C CYS A 141 -2.67 -9.02 -6.97
N ILE A 142 -3.12 -8.43 -8.06
CA ILE A 142 -4.55 -8.36 -8.43
C ILE A 142 -4.74 -9.42 -9.49
N SER A 143 -5.56 -10.44 -9.22
CA SER A 143 -5.79 -11.53 -10.14
C SER A 143 -7.26 -11.65 -10.50
N ARG A 144 -7.50 -12.12 -11.73
CA ARG A 144 -8.83 -12.45 -12.22
C ARG A 144 -8.81 -13.76 -12.95
N GLU A 145 -9.57 -14.69 -12.43
CA GLU A 145 -9.86 -15.93 -13.13
C GLU A 145 -10.98 -15.72 -14.16
N TYR A 146 -10.93 -16.48 -15.22
CA TYR A 146 -12.03 -16.48 -16.18
C TYR A 146 -13.31 -16.94 -15.47
N ALA A 147 -14.28 -16.08 -15.52
CA ALA A 147 -15.67 -16.24 -15.14
C ALA A 147 -16.13 -15.73 -13.76
N THR A 148 -15.34 -15.49 -12.71
CA THR A 148 -16.03 -15.28 -11.44
C THR A 148 -15.51 -14.26 -10.43
N GLN A 149 -14.23 -14.07 -10.21
CA GLN A 149 -13.80 -13.21 -9.10
C GLN A 149 -12.48 -12.46 -9.32
N THR A 150 -12.46 -11.21 -8.86
CA THR A 150 -11.20 -10.49 -8.66
C THR A 150 -10.66 -10.82 -7.27
N THR A 151 -9.41 -11.22 -7.20
CA THR A 151 -8.70 -11.47 -5.94
C THR A 151 -7.54 -10.50 -5.80
N ILE A 152 -7.36 -9.95 -4.60
CA ILE A 152 -6.22 -9.12 -4.24
C ILE A 152 -5.43 -9.85 -3.16
N GLN A 153 -4.15 -10.02 -3.38
CA GLN A 153 -3.26 -10.63 -2.42
C GLN A 153 -1.98 -9.79 -2.29
N ARG A 154 -1.60 -9.49 -1.04
CA ARG A 154 -0.27 -8.95 -0.76
C ARG A 154 0.74 -10.10 -0.82
N LEU A 155 1.77 -9.93 -1.62
CA LEU A 155 2.89 -10.85 -1.66
C LEU A 155 3.89 -10.42 -0.60
N VAL A 156 4.15 -11.29 0.36
CA VAL A 156 5.19 -11.10 1.37
C VAL A 156 6.46 -11.71 0.78
N GLU A 157 7.49 -10.90 0.56
CA GLU A 157 8.82 -11.43 0.26
C GLU A 157 9.37 -12.08 1.53
N ASN A 158 9.69 -13.37 1.45
CA ASN A 158 10.39 -14.12 2.50
C ASN A 158 11.89 -13.86 2.42
#